data_b49c1fca0a1595a9ff4b372efa02d15c
#
_entry.id   b49c1fca0a1595a9ff4b372efa02d15c
#
_cell.length_a   1.000
_cell.length_b   1.000
_cell.length_c   1.000
_cell.angle_alpha   90.00
_cell.angle_beta   90.00
_cell.angle_gamma   90.00
#
_symmetry.space_group_name_H-M   'P 1'
#
loop_
_entity.id
_entity.type
_entity.pdbx_description
1 polymer ?
#
loop_
_entity_poly.entity_id
_entity_poly.type
_entity_poly.pdbx_seq_one_letter_code
_entity_poly.pdbx_strand_id
1 'polypeptide(L)'
;GTVAERIKLLPFFIFAIVLTGFIYPIQASWVWGGGFLSEMGFSDFAGSTLVHSVGGWAALTGAIIIGPRLGKYASNGSVIAIPGSNLPLATIGTFILWFGWFGFNGGSQLALGSAADAAAMANVYVNTNMAAAGGLVAAMILASILYGKVDLSLALNGALAGLVSIAAGPDVATPLQAIIIGAVGGVLCTCLLYTSDAADEYSG
;
A
#
# COMPACT_ATOMS: atom_id res chain seq x y z
N GLY A 1 -0.69 10.16 4.82
CA GLY A 1 0.40 9.93 5.78
C GLY A 1 1.67 10.66 5.41
N THR A 2 2.25 10.44 4.25
CA THR A 2 3.58 10.94 3.83
C THR A 2 3.80 12.45 4.03
N VAL A 3 2.76 13.26 3.89
CA VAL A 3 2.85 14.73 4.00
C VAL A 3 2.21 15.29 5.29
N ALA A 4 1.61 14.44 6.12
CA ALA A 4 0.72 14.84 7.21
C ALA A 4 1.36 15.80 8.23
N GLU A 5 2.64 15.62 8.56
CA GLU A 5 3.33 16.42 9.57
C GLU A 5 3.87 17.76 9.03
N ARG A 6 3.86 17.98 7.72
CA ARG A 6 4.57 19.08 7.05
C ARG A 6 3.66 19.98 6.23
N ILE A 7 2.55 19.44 5.72
CA ILE A 7 1.62 20.19 4.88
C ILE A 7 0.70 21.05 5.74
N LYS A 8 0.44 22.28 5.31
CA LYS A 8 -0.60 23.13 5.91
C LYS A 8 -1.99 22.63 5.49
N LEU A 9 -2.97 22.80 6.35
CA LEU A 9 -4.32 22.25 6.17
C LEU A 9 -4.99 22.72 4.87
N LEU A 10 -4.96 24.02 4.57
CA LEU A 10 -5.61 24.59 3.38
C LEU A 10 -4.96 24.07 2.07
N PRO A 11 -3.63 24.09 1.89
CA PRO A 11 -2.97 23.44 0.76
C PRO A 11 -3.30 21.94 0.62
N PHE A 12 -3.44 21.21 1.73
CA PHE A 12 -3.87 19.82 1.71
C PHE A 12 -5.29 19.66 1.14
N PHE A 13 -6.24 20.49 1.54
CA PHE A 13 -7.59 20.43 0.98
C PHE A 13 -7.62 20.77 -0.51
N ILE A 14 -6.88 21.79 -0.95
CA ILE A 14 -6.78 22.12 -2.37
C ILE A 14 -6.19 20.95 -3.16
N PHE A 15 -5.11 20.36 -2.67
CA PHE A 15 -4.51 19.16 -3.26
C PHE A 15 -5.51 18.01 -3.33
N ALA A 16 -6.24 17.74 -2.24
CA ALA A 16 -7.24 16.68 -2.19
C ALA A 16 -8.35 16.89 -3.22
N ILE A 17 -8.88 18.13 -3.35
CA ILE A 17 -9.90 18.46 -4.33
C ILE A 17 -9.39 18.22 -5.76
N VAL A 18 -8.18 18.66 -6.08
CA VAL A 18 -7.61 18.48 -7.42
C VAL A 18 -7.35 16.99 -7.70
N LEU A 19 -6.75 16.27 -6.74
CA LEU A 19 -6.45 14.85 -6.91
C LEU A 19 -7.73 14.02 -7.07
N THR A 20 -8.70 14.19 -6.17
CA THR A 20 -9.90 13.33 -6.14
C THR A 20 -10.99 13.80 -7.10
N GLY A 21 -11.08 15.09 -7.39
CA GLY A 21 -12.10 15.66 -8.25
C GLY A 21 -11.73 15.67 -9.74
N PHE A 22 -10.45 15.67 -10.07
CA PHE A 22 -10.00 15.79 -11.46
C PHE A 22 -9.03 14.66 -11.86
N ILE A 23 -7.89 14.55 -11.21
CA ILE A 23 -6.82 13.62 -11.65
C ILE A 23 -7.30 12.18 -11.56
N TYR A 24 -7.82 11.78 -10.40
CA TYR A 24 -8.26 10.42 -10.14
C TYR A 24 -9.40 9.98 -11.08
N PRO A 25 -10.52 10.71 -11.25
CA PRO A 25 -11.58 10.30 -12.16
C PRO A 25 -11.12 10.16 -13.61
N ILE A 26 -10.25 11.05 -14.08
CA ILE A 26 -9.72 11.00 -15.44
C ILE A 26 -8.91 9.72 -15.66
N GLN A 27 -7.94 9.45 -14.79
CA GLN A 27 -7.12 8.25 -14.94
C GLN A 27 -7.91 6.95 -14.68
N ALA A 28 -8.86 6.93 -13.75
CA ALA A 28 -9.70 5.77 -13.49
C ALA A 28 -10.61 5.44 -14.69
N SER A 29 -11.07 6.45 -15.43
CA SER A 29 -11.87 6.25 -16.63
C SER A 29 -11.12 5.50 -17.75
N TRP A 30 -9.79 5.56 -17.78
CA TRP A 30 -9.00 4.83 -18.77
C TRP A 30 -9.15 3.31 -18.69
N VAL A 31 -9.52 2.78 -17.51
CA VAL A 31 -9.80 1.36 -17.29
C VAL A 31 -11.26 1.15 -16.93
N TRP A 32 -11.69 1.61 -15.75
CA TRP A 32 -13.04 1.34 -15.22
C TRP A 32 -14.14 2.09 -15.97
N GLY A 33 -13.80 3.14 -16.70
CA GLY A 33 -14.71 3.83 -17.61
C GLY A 33 -14.76 3.26 -19.05
N GLY A 34 -14.10 2.13 -19.30
CA GLY A 34 -14.02 1.55 -20.64
C GLY A 34 -13.12 2.33 -21.60
N GLY A 35 -12.16 3.10 -21.08
CA GLY A 35 -11.23 3.88 -21.89
C GLY A 35 -10.11 3.06 -22.53
N PHE A 36 -9.12 3.74 -23.10
CA PHE A 36 -8.11 3.14 -23.99
C PHE A 36 -7.28 2.01 -23.34
N LEU A 37 -7.03 2.05 -22.03
CA LEU A 37 -6.30 0.97 -21.35
C LEU A 37 -7.17 -0.29 -21.24
N SER A 38 -8.49 -0.14 -21.01
CA SER A 38 -9.44 -1.26 -21.03
C SER A 38 -9.50 -1.88 -22.42
N GLU A 39 -9.53 -1.06 -23.47
CA GLU A 39 -9.51 -1.53 -24.87
C GLU A 39 -8.23 -2.28 -25.23
N MET A 40 -7.09 -1.91 -24.61
CA MET A 40 -5.82 -2.62 -24.72
C MET A 40 -5.76 -3.93 -23.90
N GLY A 41 -6.81 -4.26 -23.12
CA GLY A 41 -6.87 -5.45 -22.29
C GLY A 41 -6.26 -5.30 -20.89
N PHE A 42 -5.93 -4.08 -20.45
CA PHE A 42 -5.48 -3.85 -19.08
C PHE A 42 -6.65 -4.00 -18.11
N SER A 43 -6.43 -4.77 -17.04
CA SER A 43 -7.41 -5.02 -15.98
C SER A 43 -6.82 -4.70 -14.61
N ASP A 44 -7.62 -4.09 -13.75
CA ASP A 44 -7.31 -3.83 -12.36
C ASP A 44 -8.60 -3.97 -11.54
N PHE A 45 -8.74 -5.09 -10.83
CA PHE A 45 -9.99 -5.48 -10.18
C PHE A 45 -10.41 -4.49 -9.09
N ALA A 46 -9.53 -4.22 -8.12
CA ALA A 46 -9.86 -3.37 -6.99
C ALA A 46 -9.02 -2.08 -6.89
N GLY A 47 -7.97 -1.93 -7.70
CA GLY A 47 -7.23 -0.68 -7.76
C GLY A 47 -5.78 -0.73 -7.26
N SER A 48 -5.07 -1.84 -7.47
CA SER A 48 -3.61 -1.86 -7.20
C SER A 48 -2.89 -0.73 -7.93
N THR A 49 -3.20 -0.54 -9.21
CA THR A 49 -2.66 0.55 -10.03
C THR A 49 -3.52 1.79 -9.93
N LEU A 50 -4.82 1.67 -10.19
CA LEU A 50 -5.73 2.80 -10.33
C LEU A 50 -5.96 3.59 -9.02
N VAL A 51 -5.78 2.97 -7.87
CA VAL A 51 -5.92 3.62 -6.56
C VAL A 51 -4.56 3.78 -5.89
N HIS A 52 -3.85 2.67 -5.64
CA HIS A 52 -2.66 2.69 -4.80
C HIS A 52 -1.44 3.25 -5.51
N SER A 53 -1.21 2.93 -6.79
CA SER A 53 -0.11 3.53 -7.55
C SER A 53 -0.31 5.04 -7.72
N VAL A 54 -1.53 5.49 -8.02
CA VAL A 54 -1.84 6.93 -8.12
C VAL A 54 -1.58 7.63 -6.78
N GLY A 55 -2.04 7.03 -5.67
CA GLY A 55 -1.75 7.53 -4.32
C GLY A 55 -0.25 7.56 -4.02
N GLY A 56 0.50 6.53 -4.43
CA GLY A 56 1.94 6.44 -4.29
C GLY A 56 2.69 7.54 -5.04
N TRP A 57 2.35 7.78 -6.31
CA TRP A 57 2.93 8.86 -7.11
C TRP A 57 2.60 10.24 -6.55
N ALA A 58 1.36 10.45 -6.11
CA ALA A 58 0.96 11.69 -5.46
C ALA A 58 1.73 11.92 -4.13
N ALA A 59 1.93 10.86 -3.34
CA ALA A 59 2.70 10.92 -2.10
C ALA A 59 4.18 11.21 -2.37
N LEU A 60 4.79 10.56 -3.36
CA LEU A 60 6.18 10.81 -3.76
C LEU A 60 6.38 12.26 -4.23
N THR A 61 5.52 12.74 -5.12
CA THR A 61 5.57 14.12 -5.59
C THR A 61 5.42 15.11 -4.43
N GLY A 62 4.47 14.86 -3.53
CA GLY A 62 4.28 15.67 -2.33
C GLY A 62 5.51 15.68 -1.42
N ALA A 63 6.15 14.53 -1.22
CA ALA A 63 7.38 14.41 -0.43
C ALA A 63 8.54 15.19 -1.05
N ILE A 64 8.73 15.11 -2.36
CA ILE A 64 9.77 15.85 -3.10
C ILE A 64 9.57 17.37 -2.96
N ILE A 65 8.33 17.86 -3.13
CA ILE A 65 8.02 19.29 -3.07
C ILE A 65 8.16 19.86 -1.66
N ILE A 66 7.70 19.11 -0.64
CA ILE A 66 7.69 19.60 0.75
C ILE A 66 9.06 19.41 1.42
N GLY A 67 9.82 18.42 0.97
CA GLY A 67 11.13 18.10 1.53
C GLY A 67 11.05 17.23 2.80
N PRO A 68 12.17 17.00 3.50
CA PRO A 68 12.27 16.14 4.67
C PRO A 68 11.58 16.76 5.90
N ARG A 69 11.33 15.92 6.91
CA ARG A 69 10.86 16.35 8.23
C ARG A 69 11.86 17.30 8.89
N LEU A 70 11.36 18.25 9.67
CA LEU A 70 12.21 19.11 10.48
C LEU A 70 12.99 18.25 11.48
N GLY A 71 14.31 18.44 11.50
CA GLY A 71 15.22 17.69 12.37
C GLY A 71 15.62 16.31 11.82
N LYS A 72 15.21 15.92 10.60
CA LYS A 72 15.65 14.66 9.95
C LYS A 72 17.16 14.64 9.67
N TYR A 73 17.74 15.78 9.34
CA TYR A 73 19.16 15.92 9.07
C TYR A 73 19.81 16.89 10.08
N ALA A 74 20.94 16.49 10.64
CA ALA A 74 21.78 17.35 11.44
C ALA A 74 22.53 18.37 10.56
N SER A 75 23.14 19.38 11.18
CA SER A 75 23.90 20.43 10.47
C SER A 75 25.11 19.89 9.67
N ASN A 76 25.61 18.71 10.03
CA ASN A 76 26.69 18.00 9.33
C ASN A 76 26.19 17.07 8.21
N GLY A 77 24.87 17.03 7.95
CA GLY A 77 24.23 16.18 6.94
C GLY A 77 23.95 14.75 7.41
N SER A 78 24.28 14.39 8.66
CA SER A 78 23.95 13.06 9.18
C SER A 78 22.45 12.91 9.41
N VAL A 79 21.92 11.70 9.20
CA VAL A 79 20.52 11.37 9.42
C VAL A 79 20.25 11.20 10.92
N ILE A 80 19.16 11.80 11.40
CA ILE A 80 18.68 11.64 12.77
C ILE A 80 17.47 10.71 12.71
N ALA A 81 17.52 9.57 13.41
CA ALA A 81 16.42 8.64 13.52
C ALA A 81 15.20 9.30 14.19
N ILE A 82 14.01 9.10 13.59
CA ILE A 82 12.74 9.59 14.14
C ILE A 82 11.84 8.34 14.31
N PRO A 83 11.96 7.63 15.45
CA PRO A 83 11.22 6.40 15.68
C PRO A 83 9.72 6.64 15.76
N GLY A 84 8.93 5.62 15.40
CA GLY A 84 7.48 5.65 15.51
C GLY A 84 7.02 5.89 16.95
N SER A 85 6.07 6.77 17.17
CA SER A 85 5.65 7.22 18.50
C SER A 85 4.88 6.13 19.28
N ASN A 86 4.17 5.23 18.61
CA ASN A 86 3.34 4.20 19.25
C ASN A 86 3.15 2.97 18.34
N LEU A 87 4.04 2.00 18.45
CA LEU A 87 3.99 0.76 17.66
C LEU A 87 2.76 -0.11 17.94
N PRO A 88 2.27 -0.28 19.20
CA PRO A 88 1.01 -0.96 19.43
C PRO A 88 -0.17 -0.31 18.70
N LEU A 89 -0.27 1.00 18.70
CA LEU A 89 -1.32 1.71 17.98
C LEU A 89 -1.18 1.55 16.45
N ALA A 90 0.04 1.58 15.93
CA ALA A 90 0.32 1.32 14.52
C ALA A 90 -0.10 -0.11 14.12
N THR A 91 0.15 -1.09 14.99
CA THR A 91 -0.28 -2.48 14.80
C THR A 91 -1.81 -2.59 14.73
N ILE A 92 -2.53 -1.97 15.67
CA ILE A 92 -4.00 -1.91 15.64
C ILE A 92 -4.48 -1.24 14.36
N GLY A 93 -3.86 -0.13 13.96
CA GLY A 93 -4.17 0.56 12.70
C GLY A 93 -4.00 -0.33 11.47
N THR A 94 -2.94 -1.13 11.44
CA THR A 94 -2.71 -2.10 10.36
C THR A 94 -3.78 -3.20 10.34
N PHE A 95 -4.19 -3.73 11.48
CA PHE A 95 -5.29 -4.70 11.54
C PHE A 95 -6.62 -4.10 11.10
N ILE A 96 -6.90 -2.84 11.44
CA ILE A 96 -8.11 -2.15 10.97
C ILE A 96 -8.07 -1.97 9.45
N LEU A 97 -6.92 -1.60 8.88
CA LEU A 97 -6.74 -1.52 7.44
C LEU A 97 -6.88 -2.89 6.76
N TRP A 98 -6.28 -3.93 7.32
CA TRP A 98 -6.41 -5.29 6.80
C TRP A 98 -7.87 -5.77 6.83
N PHE A 99 -8.56 -5.55 7.93
CA PHE A 99 -9.99 -5.85 8.03
C PHE A 99 -10.83 -5.06 7.00
N GLY A 100 -10.56 -3.76 6.86
CA GLY A 100 -11.19 -2.92 5.85
C GLY A 100 -10.91 -3.35 4.41
N TRP A 101 -9.79 -4.05 4.18
CA TRP A 101 -9.41 -4.53 2.86
C TRP A 101 -10.29 -5.67 2.34
N PHE A 102 -10.90 -6.45 3.22
CA PHE A 102 -11.95 -7.38 2.81
C PHE A 102 -13.13 -6.62 2.17
N GLY A 103 -13.51 -5.48 2.74
CA GLY A 103 -14.49 -4.59 2.13
C GLY A 103 -13.99 -3.97 0.82
N PHE A 104 -12.74 -3.53 0.78
CA PHE A 104 -12.14 -2.93 -0.42
C PHE A 104 -12.09 -3.89 -1.61
N ASN A 105 -11.46 -5.05 -1.45
CA ASN A 105 -11.36 -6.05 -2.50
C ASN A 105 -12.69 -6.78 -2.73
N GLY A 106 -13.38 -7.20 -1.67
CA GLY A 106 -14.65 -7.90 -1.79
C GLY A 106 -15.75 -7.04 -2.38
N GLY A 107 -15.83 -5.76 -1.99
CA GLY A 107 -16.77 -4.82 -2.58
C GLY A 107 -16.56 -4.58 -4.06
N SER A 108 -15.34 -4.77 -4.56
CA SER A 108 -15.00 -4.66 -5.99
C SER A 108 -15.58 -5.79 -6.85
N GLN A 109 -16.14 -6.85 -6.25
CA GLN A 109 -16.94 -7.84 -6.94
C GLN A 109 -18.24 -7.24 -7.54
N LEU A 110 -18.73 -6.14 -6.96
CA LEU A 110 -19.91 -5.37 -7.38
C LEU A 110 -21.21 -6.18 -7.43
N ALA A 111 -21.22 -7.43 -7.01
CA ALA A 111 -22.39 -8.32 -7.01
C ALA A 111 -22.32 -9.33 -5.85
N LEU A 112 -23.50 -9.61 -5.25
CA LEU A 112 -23.68 -10.65 -4.22
C LEU A 112 -25.06 -11.31 -4.33
N GLY A 113 -25.71 -11.19 -5.48
CA GLY A 113 -27.09 -11.64 -5.70
C GLY A 113 -27.23 -13.11 -6.03
N SER A 114 -26.14 -13.85 -6.26
CA SER A 114 -26.14 -15.26 -6.63
C SER A 114 -25.15 -16.08 -5.82
N ALA A 115 -25.29 -17.41 -5.83
CA ALA A 115 -24.32 -18.33 -5.24
C ALA A 115 -22.94 -18.22 -5.91
N ALA A 116 -22.90 -17.92 -7.20
CA ALA A 116 -21.65 -17.70 -7.94
C ALA A 116 -20.94 -16.42 -7.45
N ASP A 117 -21.67 -15.32 -7.24
CA ASP A 117 -21.10 -14.08 -6.70
C ASP A 117 -20.57 -14.28 -5.29
N ALA A 118 -21.30 -15.03 -4.44
CA ALA A 118 -20.86 -15.34 -3.09
C ALA A 118 -19.57 -16.18 -3.09
N ALA A 119 -19.45 -17.16 -3.98
CA ALA A 119 -18.24 -17.96 -4.13
C ALA A 119 -17.06 -17.13 -4.65
N ALA A 120 -17.29 -16.24 -5.64
CA ALA A 120 -16.28 -15.31 -6.12
C ALA A 120 -15.77 -14.38 -5.02
N MET A 121 -16.68 -13.78 -4.24
CA MET A 121 -16.32 -12.94 -3.10
C MET A 121 -15.53 -13.71 -2.03
N ALA A 122 -15.91 -14.95 -1.72
CA ALA A 122 -15.17 -15.80 -0.79
C ALA A 122 -13.73 -16.07 -1.28
N ASN A 123 -13.55 -16.32 -2.58
CA ASN A 123 -12.23 -16.49 -3.19
C ASN A 123 -11.39 -15.20 -3.07
N VAL A 124 -11.99 -14.04 -3.36
CA VAL A 124 -11.36 -12.72 -3.18
C VAL A 124 -10.88 -12.53 -1.73
N TYR A 125 -11.70 -12.91 -0.73
CA TYR A 125 -11.32 -12.81 0.68
C TYR A 125 -10.15 -13.72 1.04
N VAL A 126 -10.18 -14.97 0.60
CA VAL A 126 -9.07 -15.91 0.83
C VAL A 126 -7.78 -15.36 0.24
N ASN A 127 -7.80 -14.95 -1.02
CA ASN A 127 -6.61 -14.46 -1.72
C ASN A 127 -6.09 -13.14 -1.13
N THR A 128 -6.98 -12.24 -0.72
CA THR A 128 -6.61 -11.01 -0.01
C THR A 128 -5.86 -11.33 1.28
N ASN A 129 -6.39 -12.26 2.09
CA ASN A 129 -5.74 -12.66 3.34
C ASN A 129 -4.41 -13.36 3.12
N MET A 130 -4.33 -14.26 2.14
CA MET A 130 -3.10 -14.99 1.82
C MET A 130 -1.99 -14.06 1.32
N ALA A 131 -2.32 -13.06 0.51
CA ALA A 131 -1.36 -12.07 0.05
C ALA A 131 -0.84 -11.18 1.19
N ALA A 132 -1.71 -10.73 2.08
CA ALA A 132 -1.29 -9.97 3.26
C ALA A 132 -0.33 -10.76 4.15
N ALA A 133 -0.67 -12.02 4.44
CA ALA A 133 0.19 -12.93 5.20
C ALA A 133 1.53 -13.19 4.49
N GLY A 134 1.50 -13.43 3.17
CA GLY A 134 2.70 -13.62 2.35
C GLY A 134 3.62 -12.40 2.40
N GLY A 135 3.07 -11.19 2.26
CA GLY A 135 3.82 -9.95 2.32
C GLY A 135 4.44 -9.69 3.71
N LEU A 136 3.68 -9.93 4.77
CA LEU A 136 4.15 -9.81 6.15
C LEU A 136 5.33 -10.75 6.42
N VAL A 137 5.17 -12.04 6.11
CA VAL A 137 6.20 -13.06 6.37
C VAL A 137 7.46 -12.79 5.54
N ALA A 138 7.31 -12.43 4.27
CA ALA A 138 8.44 -12.09 3.40
C ALA A 138 9.22 -10.88 3.92
N ALA A 139 8.53 -9.83 4.36
CA ALA A 139 9.15 -8.65 4.98
C ALA A 139 9.89 -9.00 6.27
N MET A 140 9.32 -9.85 7.14
CA MET A 140 9.98 -10.31 8.36
C MET A 140 11.26 -11.12 8.07
N ILE A 141 11.21 -12.02 7.11
CA ILE A 141 12.38 -12.82 6.69
C ILE A 141 13.46 -11.89 6.14
N LEU A 142 13.10 -10.98 5.23
CA LEU A 142 14.06 -10.06 4.63
C LEU A 142 14.65 -9.10 5.66
N ALA A 143 13.84 -8.56 6.57
CA ALA A 143 14.32 -7.73 7.68
C ALA A 143 15.34 -8.49 8.55
N SER A 144 15.05 -9.76 8.87
CA SER A 144 15.99 -10.60 9.63
C SER A 144 17.32 -10.82 8.91
N ILE A 145 17.30 -10.93 7.58
CA ILE A 145 18.52 -11.09 6.77
C ILE A 145 19.31 -9.78 6.71
N LEU A 146 18.65 -8.65 6.50
CA LEU A 146 19.28 -7.35 6.31
C LEU A 146 19.79 -6.73 7.63
N TYR A 147 19.01 -6.87 8.71
CA TYR A 147 19.27 -6.19 9.99
C TYR A 147 19.62 -7.14 11.14
N GLY A 148 19.60 -8.47 10.91
CA GLY A 148 19.84 -9.46 11.94
C GLY A 148 18.72 -9.60 12.99
N LYS A 149 17.61 -8.89 12.82
CA LYS A 149 16.44 -8.92 13.72
C LYS A 149 15.16 -8.67 12.93
N VAL A 150 14.04 -9.17 13.46
CA VAL A 150 12.72 -8.83 12.92
C VAL A 150 12.36 -7.42 13.35
N ASP A 151 11.85 -6.63 12.40
CA ASP A 151 11.33 -5.29 12.64
C ASP A 151 9.81 -5.26 12.46
N LEU A 152 9.09 -4.75 13.47
CA LEU A 152 7.63 -4.72 13.48
C LEU A 152 7.09 -3.78 12.41
N SER A 153 7.71 -2.62 12.23
CA SER A 153 7.25 -1.64 11.24
C SER A 153 7.39 -2.17 9.82
N LEU A 154 8.50 -2.87 9.50
CA LEU A 154 8.69 -3.52 8.22
C LEU A 154 7.68 -4.66 8.02
N ALA A 155 7.38 -5.45 9.04
CA ALA A 155 6.36 -6.50 8.99
C ALA A 155 4.97 -5.93 8.69
N LEU A 156 4.57 -4.85 9.38
CA LEU A 156 3.29 -4.17 9.14
C LEU A 156 3.19 -3.59 7.73
N ASN A 157 4.25 -2.93 7.27
CA ASN A 157 4.32 -2.43 5.89
C ASN A 157 4.30 -3.57 4.86
N GLY A 158 4.94 -4.70 5.16
CA GLY A 158 4.90 -5.90 4.33
C GLY A 158 3.48 -6.45 4.16
N ALA A 159 2.68 -6.48 5.24
CA ALA A 159 1.28 -6.88 5.16
C ALA A 159 0.49 -5.95 4.23
N LEU A 160 0.63 -4.64 4.41
CA LEU A 160 -0.05 -3.64 3.57
C LEU A 160 0.41 -3.72 2.11
N ALA A 161 1.69 -3.92 1.86
CA ALA A 161 2.23 -4.12 0.51
C ALA A 161 1.65 -5.37 -0.16
N GLY A 162 1.47 -6.46 0.60
CA GLY A 162 0.79 -7.66 0.12
C GLY A 162 -0.65 -7.40 -0.28
N LEU A 163 -1.39 -6.65 0.54
CA LEU A 163 -2.78 -6.24 0.25
C LEU A 163 -2.87 -5.38 -1.02
N VAL A 164 -1.97 -4.41 -1.16
CA VAL A 164 -1.88 -3.57 -2.36
C VAL A 164 -1.59 -4.41 -3.60
N SER A 165 -0.63 -5.32 -3.52
CA SER A 165 -0.19 -6.11 -4.67
C SER A 165 -1.28 -7.01 -5.21
N ILE A 166 -2.10 -7.63 -4.35
CA ILE A 166 -3.17 -8.54 -4.77
C ILE A 166 -4.40 -7.81 -5.29
N ALA A 167 -4.59 -6.53 -5.00
CA ALA A 167 -5.80 -5.79 -5.34
C ALA A 167 -6.07 -5.70 -6.85
N ALA A 168 -5.07 -5.95 -7.71
CA ALA A 168 -5.25 -5.98 -9.15
C ALA A 168 -6.04 -7.20 -9.67
N GLY A 169 -5.96 -8.34 -8.98
CA GLY A 169 -6.58 -9.58 -9.44
C GLY A 169 -6.77 -10.63 -8.35
N PRO A 170 -7.44 -10.29 -7.22
CA PRO A 170 -7.72 -11.26 -6.16
C PRO A 170 -8.76 -12.31 -6.58
N ASP A 171 -9.54 -12.03 -7.61
CA ASP A 171 -10.57 -12.87 -8.19
C ASP A 171 -10.01 -14.01 -9.03
N VAL A 172 -8.89 -13.77 -9.74
CA VAL A 172 -8.28 -14.72 -10.68
C VAL A 172 -7.10 -15.50 -10.10
N ALA A 173 -6.52 -15.05 -9.00
CA ALA A 173 -5.40 -15.71 -8.36
C ALA A 173 -5.84 -16.98 -7.62
N THR A 174 -4.97 -18.01 -7.61
CA THR A 174 -5.07 -19.10 -6.63
C THR A 174 -4.47 -18.67 -5.29
N PRO A 175 -4.80 -19.33 -4.16
CA PRO A 175 -4.21 -18.98 -2.87
C PRO A 175 -2.69 -19.00 -2.84
N LEU A 176 -2.05 -19.94 -3.54
CA LEU A 176 -0.59 -19.98 -3.65
C LEU A 176 -0.04 -18.79 -4.44
N GLN A 177 -0.68 -18.44 -5.56
CA GLN A 177 -0.30 -17.26 -6.34
C GLN A 177 -0.48 -15.98 -5.50
N ALA A 178 -1.55 -15.87 -4.72
CA ALA A 178 -1.77 -14.75 -3.84
C ALA A 178 -0.66 -14.60 -2.79
N ILE A 179 -0.21 -15.71 -2.18
CA ILE A 179 0.95 -15.70 -1.26
C ILE A 179 2.20 -15.17 -1.96
N ILE A 180 2.49 -15.66 -3.18
CA ILE A 180 3.68 -15.25 -3.95
C ILE A 180 3.58 -13.76 -4.33
N ILE A 181 2.43 -13.31 -4.83
CA ILE A 181 2.19 -11.91 -5.19
C ILE A 181 2.40 -11.02 -3.95
N GLY A 182 1.82 -11.40 -2.83
CA GLY A 182 2.00 -10.67 -1.58
C GLY A 182 3.44 -10.65 -1.09
N ALA A 183 4.14 -11.79 -1.18
CA ALA A 183 5.55 -11.90 -0.81
C ALA A 183 6.44 -10.98 -1.64
N VAL A 184 6.22 -10.92 -2.96
CA VAL A 184 6.94 -9.99 -3.85
C VAL A 184 6.69 -8.54 -3.42
N GLY A 185 5.44 -8.17 -3.13
CA GLY A 185 5.11 -6.84 -2.61
C GLY A 185 5.84 -6.51 -1.31
N GLY A 186 5.85 -7.45 -0.36
CA GLY A 186 6.55 -7.30 0.92
C GLY A 186 8.06 -7.12 0.76
N VAL A 187 8.68 -7.91 -0.13
CA VAL A 187 10.11 -7.78 -0.46
C VAL A 187 10.40 -6.41 -1.08
N LEU A 188 9.65 -6.00 -2.09
CA LEU A 188 9.85 -4.71 -2.75
C LEU A 188 9.69 -3.54 -1.77
N CYS A 189 8.68 -3.58 -0.91
CA CYS A 189 8.46 -2.56 0.11
C CYS A 189 9.63 -2.47 1.07
N THR A 190 10.12 -3.61 1.58
CA THR A 190 11.26 -3.67 2.49
C THR A 190 12.54 -3.18 1.83
N CYS A 191 12.81 -3.55 0.56
CA CYS A 191 13.96 -3.06 -0.19
C CYS A 191 13.91 -1.55 -0.42
N LEU A 192 12.75 -1.00 -0.76
CA LEU A 192 12.57 0.44 -0.94
C LEU A 192 12.78 1.21 0.35
N LEU A 193 12.27 0.71 1.47
CA LEU A 193 12.50 1.30 2.78
C LEU A 193 13.97 1.20 3.20
N TYR A 194 14.65 0.08 2.89
CA TYR A 194 16.07 -0.11 3.17
C TYR A 194 16.95 0.87 2.40
N THR A 195 16.61 1.17 1.14
CA THR A 195 17.41 2.04 0.26
C THR A 195 17.04 3.52 0.37
N SER A 196 15.98 3.86 1.09
CA SER A 196 15.55 5.24 1.33
C SER A 196 16.02 5.74 2.68
N ASP A 197 16.06 7.08 2.87
CA ASP A 197 16.34 7.69 4.17
C ASP A 197 15.42 7.23 5.30
N ALA A 198 14.26 6.67 4.96
CA ALA A 198 13.35 6.06 5.93
C ALA A 198 13.93 4.79 6.57
N ALA A 199 14.87 4.09 5.93
CA ALA A 199 15.53 2.91 6.48
C ALA A 199 16.37 3.24 7.72
N ASP A 200 16.94 4.44 7.79
CA ASP A 200 17.75 4.88 8.94
C ASP A 200 16.89 5.16 10.19
N GLU A 201 15.57 5.28 10.04
CA GLU A 201 14.65 5.40 11.17
C GLU A 201 14.52 4.11 11.98
N TYR A 202 14.89 2.96 11.40
CA TYR A 202 14.70 1.62 11.99
C TYR A 202 15.99 0.97 12.49
N SER A 203 17.14 1.57 12.22
CA SER A 203 18.45 1.01 12.59
C SER A 203 18.94 1.40 14.00
N GLY A 204 18.11 2.02 14.81
CA GLY A 204 18.42 2.44 16.19
C GLY A 204 18.04 1.42 17.25
#